data_90b410e13109d78a72eb92dc4779f8a1
#
_entry.id   90b410e13109d78a72eb92dc4779f8a1
#
_cell.length_a   1.000
_cell.length_b   1.000
_cell.length_c   1.000
_cell.angle_alpha   90.00
_cell.angle_beta   90.00
_cell.angle_gamma   90.00
#
_symmetry.space_group_name_H-M   'P 1'
#
loop_
_entity.id
_entity.type
_entity.pdbx_description
1 polymer ?
#
loop_
_entity_poly.entity_id
_entity_poly.type
_entity_poly.pdbx_seq_one_letter_code
_entity_poly.pdbx_strand_id
1 'polypeptide(L)'
;MVCLTIEHLKALSLAQYEFRLAALTAGELPPFLGSTFRGSFGYALKAVACSVQHQDCTRCLLAERCIYPRLFEPRASQPDGLLKQQQNAPRPFIFEPPLPGQKYSALPFNQEIGRAQSNGGTSNGYKKLFAEPLRFKAGDELRFGLTLIGQAIEELPYIIYAISLMARHGFGAQRTPFTLLEVLAINGSTTRLKVYTSEMAHIEPHDVR
;
A
#
# COMPACT_ATOMS: atom_id res chain seq x y z
N MET A 1 -25.84 -20.02 -1.85
CA MET A 1 -25.67 -18.65 -1.32
C MET A 1 -25.02 -18.80 0.05
N VAL A 2 -23.69 -18.59 0.16
CA VAL A 2 -22.98 -18.67 1.43
C VAL A 2 -23.31 -17.39 2.19
N CYS A 3 -24.07 -17.50 3.28
CA CYS A 3 -24.33 -16.39 4.17
C CYS A 3 -23.04 -16.08 4.96
N LEU A 4 -22.45 -14.91 4.74
CA LEU A 4 -21.36 -14.41 5.57
C LEU A 4 -21.93 -14.13 6.97
N THR A 5 -21.55 -14.94 7.93
CA THR A 5 -21.93 -14.74 9.33
C THR A 5 -20.93 -13.80 10.02
N ILE A 6 -21.35 -13.18 11.14
CA ILE A 6 -20.48 -12.33 11.96
C ILE A 6 -19.21 -13.10 12.43
N GLU A 7 -19.30 -14.43 12.58
CA GLU A 7 -18.17 -15.28 12.95
C GLU A 7 -17.09 -15.32 11.86
N HIS A 8 -17.47 -15.35 10.58
CA HIS A 8 -16.51 -15.26 9.48
C HIS A 8 -15.78 -13.91 9.45
N LEU A 9 -16.45 -12.82 9.83
CA LEU A 9 -15.83 -11.50 9.93
C LEU A 9 -14.87 -11.40 11.13
N LYS A 10 -15.18 -12.07 12.26
CA LYS A 10 -14.29 -12.13 13.42
C LYS A 10 -12.99 -12.90 13.16
N ALA A 11 -13.00 -13.82 12.20
CA ALA A 11 -11.81 -14.57 11.78
C ALA A 11 -10.92 -13.79 10.80
N LEU A 12 -11.34 -12.61 10.33
CA LEU A 12 -10.58 -11.80 9.39
C LEU A 12 -9.55 -10.95 10.14
N SER A 13 -8.28 -11.32 10.03
CA SER A 13 -7.17 -10.52 10.56
C SER A 13 -6.88 -9.35 9.64
N LEU A 14 -6.80 -8.15 10.19
CA LEU A 14 -6.46 -6.91 9.50
C LEU A 14 -5.34 -6.21 10.24
N ALA A 15 -4.35 -5.70 9.50
CA ALA A 15 -3.29 -4.87 10.04
C ALA A 15 -3.12 -3.61 9.23
N GLN A 16 -3.08 -2.46 9.89
CA GLN A 16 -2.86 -1.17 9.26
C GLN A 16 -1.48 -0.63 9.58
N TYR A 17 -0.81 -0.10 8.58
CA TYR A 17 0.51 0.47 8.68
C TYR A 17 0.57 1.84 8.03
N GLU A 18 1.30 2.76 8.66
CA GLU A 18 1.69 4.06 8.08
C GLU A 18 3.14 3.98 7.64
N PHE A 19 3.39 4.28 6.38
CA PHE A 19 4.72 4.40 5.80
C PHE A 19 5.08 5.87 5.67
N ARG A 20 6.26 6.24 6.18
CA ARG A 20 6.80 7.60 6.10
C ARG A 20 8.07 7.60 5.27
N LEU A 21 8.07 8.44 4.25
CA LEU A 21 9.17 8.57 3.32
C LEU A 21 9.63 10.03 3.27
N ALA A 22 10.92 10.23 2.98
CA ALA A 22 11.45 11.57 2.69
C ALA A 22 11.91 11.64 1.24
N ALA A 23 11.60 12.72 0.56
CA ALA A 23 12.09 13.01 -0.77
C ALA A 23 13.61 13.24 -0.73
N LEU A 24 14.37 12.57 -1.58
CA LEU A 24 15.81 12.74 -1.67
C LEU A 24 16.19 13.96 -2.52
N THR A 25 15.35 14.31 -3.47
CA THR A 25 15.54 15.46 -4.37
C THR A 25 14.22 16.21 -4.54
N ALA A 26 14.28 17.41 -5.08
CA ALA A 26 13.09 18.09 -5.54
C ALA A 26 12.48 17.33 -6.73
N GLY A 27 11.15 17.33 -6.82
CA GLY A 27 10.44 16.67 -7.89
C GLY A 27 8.93 16.82 -7.80
N GLU A 28 8.24 16.23 -8.78
CA GLU A 28 6.78 16.30 -8.87
C GLU A 28 6.20 14.88 -9.00
N LEU A 29 5.09 14.64 -8.30
CA LEU A 29 4.31 13.43 -8.39
C LEU A 29 2.92 13.75 -8.97
N PRO A 30 2.27 12.77 -9.61
CA PRO A 30 0.89 12.96 -10.06
C PRO A 30 -0.02 13.26 -8.86
N PRO A 31 -1.11 13.99 -9.08
CA PRO A 31 -2.04 14.37 -8.00
C PRO A 31 -2.71 13.17 -7.34
N PHE A 32 -2.83 12.04 -8.03
CA PHE A 32 -3.37 10.79 -7.51
C PHE A 32 -2.30 9.68 -7.55
N LEU A 33 -1.96 9.16 -6.38
CA LEU A 33 -0.85 8.22 -6.22
C LEU A 33 -1.25 6.73 -6.22
N GLY A 34 -2.55 6.40 -6.19
CA GLY A 34 -3.00 5.01 -6.05
C GLY A 34 -2.49 4.08 -7.16
N SER A 35 -2.62 4.49 -8.42
CA SER A 35 -2.11 3.72 -9.56
C SER A 35 -0.59 3.68 -9.60
N THR A 36 0.07 4.80 -9.24
CA THR A 36 1.53 4.91 -9.17
C THR A 36 2.09 3.95 -8.12
N PHE A 37 1.55 3.95 -6.90
CA PHE A 37 1.99 3.04 -5.84
C PHE A 37 1.76 1.58 -6.22
N ARG A 38 0.56 1.25 -6.70
CA ARG A 38 0.26 -0.11 -7.10
C ARG A 38 1.22 -0.64 -8.18
N GLY A 39 1.48 0.16 -9.22
CA GLY A 39 2.37 -0.24 -10.31
C GLY A 39 3.82 -0.38 -9.84
N SER A 40 4.34 0.62 -9.13
CA SER A 40 5.70 0.61 -8.60
C SER A 40 5.92 -0.51 -7.59
N PHE A 41 4.93 -0.77 -6.72
CA PHE A 41 4.99 -1.86 -5.75
C PHE A 41 5.01 -3.23 -6.42
N GLY A 42 4.14 -3.46 -7.41
CA GLY A 42 4.13 -4.73 -8.13
C GLY A 42 5.46 -5.03 -8.81
N TYR A 43 6.08 -4.03 -9.41
CA TYR A 43 7.40 -4.16 -10.00
C TYR A 43 8.48 -4.47 -8.94
N ALA A 44 8.52 -3.70 -7.85
CA ALA A 44 9.48 -3.87 -6.78
C ALA A 44 9.31 -5.21 -6.05
N LEU A 45 8.06 -5.60 -5.74
CA LEU A 45 7.77 -6.88 -5.10
C LEU A 45 8.20 -8.06 -5.97
N LYS A 46 7.98 -7.98 -7.29
CA LYS A 46 8.46 -9.02 -8.21
C LYS A 46 9.98 -9.10 -8.23
N ALA A 47 10.67 -7.96 -8.23
CA ALA A 47 12.13 -7.92 -8.19
C ALA A 47 12.70 -8.51 -6.88
N VAL A 48 12.03 -8.29 -5.75
CA VAL A 48 12.42 -8.83 -4.43
C VAL A 48 12.13 -10.33 -4.31
N ALA A 49 10.96 -10.76 -4.77
CA ALA A 49 10.45 -12.11 -4.51
C ALA A 49 10.86 -13.15 -5.57
N CYS A 50 11.16 -12.71 -6.79
CA CYS A 50 11.39 -13.63 -7.91
C CYS A 50 12.83 -14.14 -7.95
N SER A 51 13.04 -15.35 -7.48
CA SER A 51 14.36 -16.02 -7.51
C SER A 51 14.78 -16.51 -8.91
N VAL A 52 13.80 -16.72 -9.80
CA VAL A 52 14.01 -17.36 -11.11
C VAL A 52 14.06 -16.34 -12.24
N GLN A 53 13.77 -15.06 -11.95
CA GLN A 53 13.67 -13.96 -12.92
C GLN A 53 12.76 -14.26 -14.13
N HIS A 54 11.82 -15.19 -13.98
CA HIS A 54 10.88 -15.55 -15.02
C HIS A 54 9.83 -14.45 -15.20
N GLN A 55 9.55 -14.12 -16.45
CA GLN A 55 8.56 -13.09 -16.78
C GLN A 55 7.12 -13.58 -16.57
N ASP A 56 6.87 -14.90 -16.79
CA ASP A 56 5.53 -15.49 -16.71
C ASP A 56 5.34 -16.31 -15.43
N CYS A 57 4.62 -15.73 -14.46
CA CYS A 57 4.28 -16.42 -13.21
C CYS A 57 3.27 -17.58 -13.42
N THR A 58 2.57 -17.63 -14.56
CA THR A 58 1.58 -18.68 -14.82
C THR A 58 2.22 -20.04 -15.06
N ARG A 59 3.47 -20.06 -15.54
CA ARG A 59 4.24 -21.27 -15.83
C ARG A 59 5.35 -21.52 -14.80
N CYS A 60 5.43 -20.70 -13.77
CA CYS A 60 6.49 -20.82 -12.77
C CYS A 60 6.19 -21.98 -11.81
N LEU A 61 7.13 -22.90 -11.64
CA LEU A 61 7.03 -24.02 -10.70
C LEU A 61 6.92 -23.57 -9.24
N LEU A 62 7.40 -22.36 -8.92
CA LEU A 62 7.36 -21.79 -7.59
C LEU A 62 6.13 -20.91 -7.36
N ALA A 63 5.22 -20.79 -8.33
CA ALA A 63 4.11 -19.82 -8.26
C ALA A 63 3.25 -19.95 -7.00
N GLU A 64 2.96 -21.17 -6.54
CA GLU A 64 2.12 -21.42 -5.36
C GLU A 64 2.78 -20.98 -4.05
N ARG A 65 4.11 -21.01 -3.99
CA ARG A 65 4.90 -20.62 -2.79
C ARG A 65 5.49 -19.23 -2.88
N CYS A 66 5.48 -18.62 -4.06
CA CYS A 66 6.06 -17.32 -4.29
C CYS A 66 5.16 -16.21 -3.73
N ILE A 67 5.77 -15.28 -3.00
CA ILE A 67 5.09 -14.14 -2.38
C ILE A 67 4.43 -13.23 -3.43
N TYR A 68 5.10 -13.03 -4.59
CA TYR A 68 4.59 -12.12 -5.61
C TYR A 68 3.20 -12.52 -6.14
N PRO A 69 2.95 -13.74 -6.68
CA PRO A 69 1.61 -14.10 -7.12
C PRO A 69 0.62 -14.20 -5.95
N ARG A 70 1.04 -14.62 -4.77
CA ARG A 70 0.15 -14.69 -3.58
C ARG A 70 -0.39 -13.33 -3.18
N LEU A 71 0.43 -12.29 -3.24
CA LEU A 71 0.03 -10.93 -2.88
C LEU A 71 -0.52 -10.14 -4.06
N PHE A 72 0.16 -10.17 -5.21
CA PHE A 72 -0.11 -9.24 -6.30
C PHE A 72 -1.01 -9.80 -7.42
N GLU A 73 -0.92 -11.10 -7.67
CA GLU A 73 -1.71 -11.83 -8.68
C GLU A 73 -2.39 -13.07 -8.08
N PRO A 74 -3.13 -12.94 -6.96
CA PRO A 74 -3.71 -14.10 -6.30
C PRO A 74 -4.72 -14.78 -7.21
N ARG A 75 -4.62 -16.11 -7.30
CA ARG A 75 -5.54 -16.94 -8.06
C ARG A 75 -6.66 -17.44 -7.18
N ALA A 76 -7.86 -17.55 -7.73
CA ALA A 76 -8.96 -18.20 -7.05
C ALA A 76 -8.64 -19.69 -6.91
N SER A 77 -8.47 -20.17 -5.67
CA SER A 77 -8.06 -21.55 -5.37
C SER A 77 -9.22 -22.54 -5.44
N GLN A 78 -10.46 -22.11 -5.61
CA GLN A 78 -11.63 -22.98 -5.67
C GLN A 78 -12.48 -22.68 -6.91
N PRO A 79 -12.63 -23.64 -7.84
CA PRO A 79 -13.50 -23.49 -9.01
C PRO A 79 -14.98 -23.38 -8.63
N ASP A 80 -15.36 -23.78 -7.42
CA ASP A 80 -16.74 -23.82 -6.92
C ASP A 80 -17.12 -22.69 -5.95
N GLY A 81 -16.21 -21.74 -5.68
CA GLY A 81 -16.44 -20.62 -4.77
C GLY A 81 -17.30 -19.49 -5.35
N LEU A 82 -17.61 -18.49 -4.51
CA LEU A 82 -18.36 -17.27 -4.87
C LEU A 82 -17.74 -16.49 -6.04
N LEU A 83 -16.47 -16.75 -6.37
CA LEU A 83 -15.71 -16.06 -7.41
C LEU A 83 -15.54 -16.89 -8.70
N LYS A 84 -16.45 -17.83 -8.96
CA LYS A 84 -16.41 -18.73 -10.13
C LYS A 84 -16.09 -18.06 -11.48
N GLN A 85 -16.48 -16.82 -11.64
CA GLN A 85 -16.28 -16.04 -12.88
C GLN A 85 -15.03 -15.15 -12.84
N GLN A 86 -14.36 -15.04 -11.70
CA GLN A 86 -13.16 -14.21 -11.58
C GLN A 86 -11.92 -15.10 -11.59
N GLN A 87 -11.09 -14.95 -12.60
CA GLN A 87 -9.80 -15.65 -12.69
C GLN A 87 -8.82 -15.22 -11.60
N ASN A 88 -9.02 -14.01 -11.02
CA ASN A 88 -8.17 -13.44 -9.99
C ASN A 88 -8.94 -13.24 -8.68
N ALA A 89 -8.38 -13.72 -7.59
CA ALA A 89 -8.87 -13.39 -6.25
C ALA A 89 -8.57 -11.93 -5.89
N PRO A 90 -9.31 -11.32 -4.93
CA PRO A 90 -8.98 -10.00 -4.40
C PRO A 90 -7.56 -10.00 -3.81
N ARG A 91 -6.82 -8.90 -4.04
CA ARG A 91 -5.50 -8.74 -3.44
C ARG A 91 -5.65 -8.55 -1.93
N PRO A 92 -4.81 -9.21 -1.11
CA PRO A 92 -4.88 -9.12 0.34
C PRO A 92 -4.19 -7.87 0.90
N PHE A 93 -4.17 -6.77 0.15
CA PHE A 93 -3.66 -5.49 0.60
C PHE A 93 -4.39 -4.32 -0.04
N ILE A 94 -4.43 -3.19 0.67
CA ILE A 94 -5.02 -1.94 0.22
C ILE A 94 -4.02 -0.81 0.47
N PHE A 95 -3.61 -0.11 -0.60
CA PHE A 95 -2.89 1.15 -0.46
C PHE A 95 -3.86 2.28 -0.16
N GLU A 96 -3.51 3.11 0.80
CA GLU A 96 -4.23 4.29 1.22
C GLU A 96 -3.35 5.52 0.96
N PRO A 97 -3.27 5.98 -0.31
CA PRO A 97 -2.45 7.13 -0.66
C PRO A 97 -3.04 8.40 -0.07
N PRO A 98 -2.24 9.48 0.02
CA PRO A 98 -2.78 10.80 0.34
C PRO A 98 -3.85 11.19 -0.67
N LEU A 99 -4.83 11.97 -0.20
CA LEU A 99 -5.82 12.57 -1.09
C LEU A 99 -5.13 13.59 -2.03
N PRO A 100 -5.72 13.85 -3.21
CA PRO A 100 -5.19 14.84 -4.14
C PRO A 100 -4.90 16.19 -3.46
N GLY A 101 -3.73 16.74 -3.71
CA GLY A 101 -3.27 17.98 -3.08
C GLY A 101 -2.70 17.82 -1.66
N GLN A 102 -2.68 16.63 -1.10
CA GLN A 102 -2.11 16.33 0.21
C GLN A 102 -0.86 15.46 0.09
N LYS A 103 0.10 15.63 0.99
CA LYS A 103 1.30 14.80 1.11
C LYS A 103 1.14 13.70 2.17
N TYR A 104 0.04 13.69 2.90
CA TYR A 104 -0.22 12.79 4.02
C TYR A 104 -1.56 12.09 3.85
N SER A 105 -1.58 10.78 4.06
CA SER A 105 -2.84 10.04 4.19
C SER A 105 -3.49 10.35 5.55
N ALA A 106 -4.81 10.41 5.57
CA ALA A 106 -5.57 10.61 6.80
C ALA A 106 -5.79 9.26 7.51
N LEU A 107 -4.76 8.71 8.16
CA LEU A 107 -4.90 7.54 9.03
C LEU A 107 -4.82 7.95 10.50
N PRO A 108 -5.60 7.32 11.36
CA PRO A 108 -6.69 6.37 11.15
C PRO A 108 -7.96 7.02 10.61
N PHE A 109 -8.83 6.24 10.00
CA PHE A 109 -10.09 6.63 9.33
C PHE A 109 -11.08 7.42 10.22
N ASN A 110 -10.81 7.56 11.52
CA ASN A 110 -11.63 8.24 12.52
C ASN A 110 -11.23 9.69 12.83
N GLN A 111 -10.18 10.22 12.22
CA GLN A 111 -10.08 11.67 12.23
C GLN A 111 -11.17 12.17 11.28
N GLU A 112 -12.15 12.86 11.85
CA GLU A 112 -13.15 13.61 11.10
C GLU A 112 -12.45 14.13 9.85
N ILE A 113 -12.89 13.66 8.69
CA ILE A 113 -12.58 14.34 7.43
C ILE A 113 -13.03 15.75 7.75
N GLY A 114 -12.06 16.58 8.11
CA GLY A 114 -12.36 17.96 8.52
C GLY A 114 -13.27 18.44 7.43
N ARG A 115 -14.50 18.76 7.78
CA ARG A 115 -15.50 19.25 6.86
C ARG A 115 -14.76 20.17 5.92
N ALA A 116 -14.38 19.63 4.74
CA ALA A 116 -14.04 20.49 3.63
C ALA A 116 -15.25 21.40 3.60
N GLN A 117 -15.08 22.63 4.04
CA GLN A 117 -16.15 23.60 4.08
C GLN A 117 -16.75 23.51 2.69
N SER A 118 -17.94 22.93 2.63
CA SER A 118 -18.76 22.90 1.45
C SER A 118 -19.27 24.34 1.25
N ASN A 119 -18.33 25.23 1.03
CA ASN A 119 -18.61 26.44 0.31
C ASN A 119 -19.00 25.95 -1.06
N GLY A 120 -20.29 26.04 -1.39
CA GLY A 120 -20.95 25.58 -2.61
C GLY A 120 -20.12 25.74 -3.88
N GLY A 121 -19.06 24.96 -3.98
CA GLY A 121 -18.08 24.97 -5.06
C GLY A 121 -18.54 23.97 -6.11
N THR A 122 -19.05 24.52 -7.19
CA THR A 122 -19.29 23.91 -8.48
C THR A 122 -18.26 22.81 -8.79
N SER A 123 -18.66 21.82 -9.59
CA SER A 123 -17.88 20.69 -10.14
C SER A 123 -16.45 21.02 -10.65
N ASN A 124 -16.11 22.28 -10.81
CA ASN A 124 -14.80 22.80 -11.18
C ASN A 124 -13.73 22.71 -10.04
N GLY A 125 -14.13 22.73 -8.77
CA GLY A 125 -13.18 22.65 -7.64
C GLY A 125 -12.49 21.29 -7.56
N TYR A 126 -13.23 20.20 -7.77
CA TYR A 126 -12.67 18.84 -7.81
C TYR A 126 -11.73 18.63 -8.98
N LYS A 127 -12.07 19.14 -10.18
CA LYS A 127 -11.18 19.07 -11.34
C LYS A 127 -9.83 19.74 -11.10
N LYS A 128 -9.80 20.85 -10.36
CA LYS A 128 -8.56 21.56 -10.03
C LYS A 128 -7.67 20.78 -9.06
N LEU A 129 -8.25 20.15 -8.04
CA LEU A 129 -7.50 19.31 -7.09
C LEU A 129 -6.81 18.10 -7.75
N PHE A 130 -7.42 17.52 -8.80
CA PHE A 130 -6.85 16.42 -9.58
C PHE A 130 -5.92 16.88 -10.71
N ALA A 131 -5.80 18.16 -10.96
CA ALA A 131 -4.99 18.70 -12.05
C ALA A 131 -3.58 19.12 -11.60
N GLU A 132 -3.38 19.48 -10.33
CA GLU A 132 -2.11 20.01 -9.87
C GLU A 132 -1.21 18.89 -9.34
N PRO A 133 0.04 18.74 -9.83
CA PRO A 133 0.98 17.77 -9.31
C PRO A 133 1.38 18.09 -7.87
N LEU A 134 1.72 17.06 -7.11
CA LEU A 134 2.30 17.20 -5.78
C LEU A 134 3.78 17.55 -5.90
N ARG A 135 4.17 18.71 -5.40
CA ARG A 135 5.56 19.20 -5.45
C ARG A 135 6.29 18.89 -4.15
N PHE A 136 7.49 18.38 -4.30
CA PHE A 136 8.38 18.03 -3.19
C PHE A 136 9.71 18.78 -3.32
N LYS A 137 10.24 19.17 -2.16
CA LYS A 137 11.64 19.58 -1.98
C LYS A 137 12.39 18.42 -1.34
N ALA A 138 13.71 18.41 -1.43
CA ALA A 138 14.53 17.47 -0.67
C ALA A 138 14.19 17.56 0.83
N GLY A 139 13.97 16.44 1.49
CA GLY A 139 13.55 16.34 2.88
C GLY A 139 12.04 16.42 3.12
N ASP A 140 11.23 16.79 2.13
CA ASP A 140 9.77 16.78 2.29
C ASP A 140 9.26 15.35 2.53
N GLU A 141 8.34 15.20 3.48
CA GLU A 141 7.75 13.90 3.79
C GLU A 141 6.58 13.57 2.87
N LEU A 142 6.48 12.28 2.55
CA LEU A 142 5.32 11.63 1.94
C LEU A 142 4.85 10.53 2.89
N ARG A 143 3.57 10.53 3.26
CA ARG A 143 2.98 9.51 4.15
C ARG A 143 1.81 8.84 3.47
N PHE A 144 1.77 7.52 3.56
CA PHE A 144 0.64 6.73 3.05
C PHE A 144 0.36 5.54 3.95
N GLY A 145 -0.87 5.06 3.89
CA GLY A 145 -1.30 3.87 4.59
C GLY A 145 -1.23 2.61 3.73
N LEU A 146 -1.10 1.49 4.43
CA LEU A 146 -1.21 0.15 3.86
C LEU A 146 -1.99 -0.73 4.82
N THR A 147 -3.12 -1.27 4.36
CA THR A 147 -3.86 -2.30 5.09
C THR A 147 -3.51 -3.66 4.51
N LEU A 148 -3.11 -4.59 5.37
CA LEU A 148 -2.85 -5.99 5.06
C LEU A 148 -3.97 -6.88 5.60
N ILE A 149 -4.32 -7.95 4.85
CA ILE A 149 -5.47 -8.80 5.14
C ILE A 149 -5.01 -10.24 5.25
N GLY A 150 -5.36 -10.90 6.36
CA GLY A 150 -5.09 -12.31 6.59
C GLY A 150 -3.59 -12.64 6.56
N GLN A 151 -3.21 -13.67 5.83
CA GLN A 151 -1.82 -14.14 5.73
C GLN A 151 -0.83 -13.12 5.15
N ALA A 152 -1.31 -12.07 4.46
CA ALA A 152 -0.44 -11.02 3.95
C ALA A 152 0.29 -10.26 5.06
N ILE A 153 -0.20 -10.32 6.30
CA ILE A 153 0.40 -9.69 7.47
C ILE A 153 1.78 -10.30 7.77
N GLU A 154 1.93 -11.60 7.58
CA GLU A 154 3.19 -12.34 7.79
C GLU A 154 4.27 -11.95 6.77
N GLU A 155 3.84 -11.41 5.62
CA GLU A 155 4.72 -10.99 4.54
C GLU A 155 5.23 -9.53 4.68
N LEU A 156 4.92 -8.88 5.82
CA LEU A 156 5.32 -7.49 6.07
C LEU A 156 6.81 -7.21 5.84
N PRO A 157 7.77 -8.08 6.22
CA PRO A 157 9.19 -7.84 5.94
C PRO A 157 9.51 -7.65 4.46
N TYR A 158 8.95 -8.51 3.60
CA TYR A 158 9.12 -8.41 2.15
C TYR A 158 8.43 -7.19 1.57
N ILE A 159 7.28 -6.82 2.14
CA ILE A 159 6.53 -5.63 1.74
C ILE A 159 7.32 -4.37 2.08
N ILE A 160 7.89 -4.26 3.28
CA ILE A 160 8.75 -3.14 3.69
C ILE A 160 9.93 -3.01 2.74
N TYR A 161 10.61 -4.13 2.44
CA TYR A 161 11.75 -4.12 1.54
C TYR A 161 11.35 -3.72 0.11
N ALA A 162 10.24 -4.23 -0.41
CA ALA A 162 9.71 -3.84 -1.72
C ALA A 162 9.34 -2.35 -1.77
N ILE A 163 8.72 -1.82 -0.71
CA ILE A 163 8.38 -0.40 -0.61
C ILE A 163 9.65 0.47 -0.53
N SER A 164 10.67 0.04 0.22
CA SER A 164 11.96 0.73 0.23
C SER A 164 12.62 0.76 -1.16
N LEU A 165 12.53 -0.34 -1.90
CA LEU A 165 13.06 -0.44 -3.26
C LEU A 165 12.30 0.46 -4.24
N MET A 166 10.96 0.42 -4.21
CA MET A 166 10.14 1.28 -5.08
C MET A 166 10.36 2.76 -4.78
N ALA A 167 10.54 3.13 -3.51
CA ALA A 167 10.83 4.50 -3.11
C ALA A 167 12.17 4.98 -3.68
N ARG A 168 13.21 4.17 -3.59
CA ARG A 168 14.53 4.47 -4.17
C ARG A 168 14.52 4.57 -5.69
N HIS A 169 13.72 3.75 -6.37
CA HIS A 169 13.54 3.84 -7.84
C HIS A 169 12.79 5.10 -8.25
N GLY A 170 12.06 5.70 -7.30
CA GLY A 170 11.31 6.94 -7.48
C GLY A 170 9.92 6.75 -8.07
N PHE A 171 9.09 7.73 -7.80
CA PHE A 171 7.69 7.79 -8.23
C PHE A 171 7.47 8.81 -9.34
N GLY A 172 6.40 8.61 -10.10
CA GLY A 172 5.96 9.50 -11.16
C GLY A 172 6.83 9.43 -12.42
N ALA A 173 6.52 10.30 -13.38
CA ALA A 173 7.22 10.34 -14.67
C ALA A 173 8.70 10.75 -14.54
N GLN A 174 9.01 11.61 -13.58
CA GLN A 174 10.36 12.08 -13.30
C GLN A 174 11.16 11.14 -12.40
N ARG A 175 10.55 10.05 -11.93
CA ARG A 175 11.14 9.10 -10.97
C ARG A 175 11.77 9.82 -9.77
N THR A 176 11.00 10.71 -9.14
CA THR A 176 11.44 11.41 -7.92
C THR A 176 11.74 10.39 -6.83
N PRO A 177 13.00 10.29 -6.37
CA PRO A 177 13.42 9.28 -5.41
C PRO A 177 13.08 9.68 -3.99
N PHE A 178 12.73 8.67 -3.19
CA PHE A 178 12.44 8.79 -1.76
C PHE A 178 13.25 7.78 -0.97
N THR A 179 13.46 8.05 0.31
CA THR A 179 13.94 7.06 1.28
C THR A 179 12.85 6.72 2.28
N LEU A 180 12.73 5.44 2.62
CA LEU A 180 11.83 5.00 3.69
C LEU A 180 12.47 5.35 5.03
N LEU A 181 11.78 6.17 5.84
CA LEU A 181 12.23 6.59 7.17
C LEU A 181 11.79 5.60 8.24
N GLU A 182 10.49 5.35 8.30
CA GLU A 182 9.89 4.47 9.33
C GLU A 182 8.57 3.87 8.85
N VAL A 183 8.19 2.78 9.52
CA VAL A 183 6.88 2.13 9.40
C VAL A 183 6.28 2.02 10.80
N LEU A 184 5.04 2.46 10.92
CA LEU A 184 4.28 2.42 12.17
C LEU A 184 3.10 1.48 12.00
N ALA A 185 2.94 0.51 12.90
CA ALA A 185 1.70 -0.24 13.02
C ALA A 185 0.66 0.62 13.74
N ILE A 186 -0.57 0.63 13.21
CA ILE A 186 -1.68 1.40 13.76
C ILE A 186 -2.58 0.41 14.52
N ASN A 187 -2.68 0.60 15.82
CA ASN A 187 -3.56 -0.19 16.67
C ASN A 187 -4.66 0.71 17.24
N GLY A 188 -5.88 0.50 16.77
CA GLY A 188 -7.02 1.35 17.12
C GLY A 188 -6.87 2.79 16.59
N SER A 189 -7.53 3.74 17.25
CA SER A 189 -7.60 5.13 16.76
C SER A 189 -6.39 6.00 17.11
N THR A 190 -5.57 5.60 18.09
CA THR A 190 -4.55 6.51 18.66
C THR A 190 -3.15 5.89 18.83
N THR A 191 -3.04 4.57 18.92
CA THR A 191 -1.74 3.94 19.20
C THR A 191 -0.99 3.67 17.91
N ARG A 192 0.23 4.20 17.83
CA ARG A 192 1.19 3.94 16.74
C ARG A 192 2.42 3.28 17.33
N LEU A 193 2.69 2.04 16.91
CA LEU A 193 3.86 1.29 17.32
C LEU A 193 4.87 1.30 16.19
N LYS A 194 6.09 1.71 16.48
CA LYS A 194 7.17 1.69 15.51
C LYS A 194 7.61 0.24 15.27
N VAL A 195 7.48 -0.22 14.03
CA VAL A 195 7.86 -1.59 13.63
C VAL A 195 9.12 -1.63 12.76
N TYR A 196 9.48 -0.51 12.17
CA TYR A 196 10.69 -0.37 11.37
C TYR A 196 11.18 1.08 11.35
N THR A 197 12.52 1.26 11.38
CA THR A 197 13.17 2.53 11.06
C THR A 197 14.38 2.28 10.14
N SER A 198 14.77 3.29 9.39
CA SER A 198 15.96 3.21 8.51
C SER A 198 17.27 2.98 9.28
N GLU A 199 17.30 3.30 10.58
CA GLU A 199 18.44 3.08 11.46
C GLU A 199 18.46 1.67 12.07
N MET A 200 17.31 0.99 12.10
CA MET A 200 17.17 -0.36 12.60
C MET A 200 17.34 -1.37 11.47
N ALA A 201 18.22 -2.34 11.66
CA ALA A 201 18.41 -3.40 10.69
C ALA A 201 17.36 -4.54 10.80
N HIS A 202 16.40 -4.44 11.71
CA HIS A 202 15.39 -5.46 12.00
C HIS A 202 13.99 -4.85 12.14
N ILE A 203 13.00 -5.71 12.05
CA ILE A 203 11.60 -5.36 12.25
C ILE A 203 11.19 -5.77 13.66
N GLU A 204 10.66 -4.82 14.42
CA GLU A 204 10.17 -5.10 15.77
C GLU A 204 8.94 -6.01 15.73
N PRO A 205 8.88 -7.06 16.57
CA PRO A 205 7.68 -7.84 16.73
C PRO A 205 6.53 -6.96 17.25
N HIS A 206 5.37 -7.09 16.67
CA HIS A 206 4.19 -6.36 17.09
C HIS A 206 2.95 -7.24 17.00
N ASP A 207 2.06 -7.06 17.97
CA ASP A 207 0.78 -7.78 18.00
C ASP A 207 -0.25 -7.02 17.14
N VAL A 208 -0.85 -7.74 16.23
CA VAL A 208 -1.89 -7.25 15.33
C VAL A 208 -3.20 -7.90 15.77
N ARG A 209 -4.04 -7.15 16.48
CA ARG A 209 -5.37 -7.60 16.90
C ARG A 209 -6.45 -6.79 16.24
#